data_5822868e446cab393b2b9f5a84812ec6
#
_entry.id   5822868e446cab393b2b9f5a84812ec6
#
_cell.length_a   1.000
_cell.length_b   1.000
_cell.length_c   1.000
_cell.angle_alpha   90.00
_cell.angle_beta   90.00
_cell.angle_gamma   90.00
#
_symmetry.space_group_name_H-M   'P 1'
#
loop_
_entity.id
_entity.type
_entity.pdbx_description
1 polymer ?
#
loop_
_entity_poly.entity_id
_entity_poly.type
_entity_poly.pdbx_seq_one_letter_code
_entity_poly.pdbx_strand_id
1 'polypeptide(L)'
;MKLFIDTTQNYCNLALVNDKNQIVDSYQELTNNNMTDIVIEKIQTLLAKNKVNKSKVKAIYLLTGPGSFTGCRVGFIIAMTWASVYKVKLYIMNSLLFQTKKGTGISIIDAKSNKKFIAIYEKYNEKFSPSILPNFDVENIIKKYNNLNKYEDYMNVDFFEKLIEHLEHFQQVENPDTVEPLYLKEPIQ
;
A
#
# COMPACT_ATOMS: atom_id res chain seq x y z
N MET A 1 -18.62 -6.43 -1.08
CA MET A 1 -17.75 -5.46 -0.37
C MET A 1 -16.30 -5.80 -0.65
N LYS A 2 -15.43 -4.79 -0.71
CA LYS A 2 -13.97 -4.89 -0.83
C LYS A 2 -13.36 -4.35 0.46
N LEU A 3 -12.26 -4.94 0.94
CA LEU A 3 -11.51 -4.46 2.09
C LEU A 3 -10.13 -3.98 1.61
N PHE A 4 -9.80 -2.72 1.84
CA PHE A 4 -8.47 -2.18 1.64
C PHE A 4 -7.66 -2.24 2.93
N ILE A 5 -6.40 -2.62 2.82
CA ILE A 5 -5.44 -2.73 3.92
C ILE A 5 -4.14 -2.06 3.50
N ASP A 6 -3.70 -1.06 4.25
CA ASP A 6 -2.36 -0.52 4.19
C ASP A 6 -1.78 -0.39 5.59
N THR A 7 -0.67 -1.04 5.79
CA THR A 7 0.12 -1.04 7.02
C THR A 7 1.59 -0.75 6.72
N THR A 8 1.87 -0.27 5.51
CA THR A 8 3.24 -0.14 5.00
C THR A 8 3.99 1.06 5.56
N GLN A 9 3.28 2.03 6.13
CA GLN A 9 3.84 3.23 6.75
C GLN A 9 3.51 3.27 8.25
N ASN A 10 3.65 4.45 8.85
CA ASN A 10 3.34 4.65 10.27
C ASN A 10 1.84 4.70 10.58
N TYR A 11 0.98 4.60 9.57
CA TYR A 11 -0.47 4.60 9.73
C TYR A 11 -1.05 3.22 9.43
N CYS A 12 -2.06 2.85 10.22
CA CYS A 12 -2.97 1.78 9.86
C CYS A 12 -4.13 2.39 9.06
N ASN A 13 -4.15 2.14 7.76
CA ASN A 13 -5.19 2.62 6.86
C ASN A 13 -6.07 1.44 6.42
N LEU A 14 -7.36 1.51 6.71
CA LEU A 14 -8.34 0.49 6.34
C LEU A 14 -9.54 1.17 5.68
N ALA A 15 -10.13 0.53 4.67
CA ALA A 15 -11.39 1.00 4.10
C ALA A 15 -12.29 -0.15 3.66
N LEU A 16 -13.60 0.05 3.81
CA LEU A 16 -14.61 -0.77 3.16
C LEU A 16 -15.13 -0.04 1.92
N VAL A 17 -15.07 -0.72 0.79
CA VAL A 17 -15.49 -0.19 -0.51
C VAL A 17 -16.63 -1.05 -1.06
N ASN A 18 -17.70 -0.43 -1.52
CA ASN A 18 -18.85 -1.13 -2.10
C ASN A 18 -18.59 -1.55 -3.56
N ASP A 19 -19.56 -2.24 -4.14
CA ASP A 19 -19.45 -2.75 -5.52
C ASP A 19 -19.50 -1.59 -6.57
N LYS A 20 -19.88 -0.37 -6.15
CA LYS A 20 -19.85 0.85 -6.99
C LYS A 20 -18.54 1.65 -6.85
N ASN A 21 -17.51 1.07 -6.23
CA ASN A 21 -16.22 1.73 -5.94
C ASN A 21 -16.32 2.97 -5.03
N GLN A 22 -17.31 3.00 -4.13
CA GLN A 22 -17.48 4.07 -3.15
C GLN A 22 -17.03 3.58 -1.77
N ILE A 23 -16.33 4.42 -1.04
CA ILE A 23 -15.96 4.16 0.35
C ILE A 23 -17.23 4.21 1.20
N VAL A 24 -17.48 3.11 1.90
CA VAL A 24 -18.61 2.97 2.86
C VAL A 24 -18.20 3.46 4.24
N ASP A 25 -17.00 3.08 4.66
CA ASP A 25 -16.39 3.49 5.92
C ASP A 25 -14.88 3.29 5.85
N SER A 26 -14.15 4.04 6.66
CA SER A 26 -12.69 3.98 6.68
C SER A 26 -12.14 4.19 8.09
N TYR A 27 -10.91 3.76 8.26
CA TYR A 27 -10.16 3.92 9.49
C TYR A 27 -8.73 4.32 9.17
N GLN A 28 -8.22 5.34 9.86
CA GLN A 28 -6.84 5.77 9.80
C GLN A 28 -6.35 6.14 11.19
N GLU A 29 -5.27 5.54 11.63
CA GLU A 29 -4.64 5.85 12.92
C GLU A 29 -3.12 5.78 12.79
N LEU A 30 -2.44 6.76 13.39
CA LEU A 30 -0.99 6.74 13.55
C LEU A 30 -0.61 5.66 14.56
N THR A 31 0.23 4.74 14.15
CA THR A 31 0.67 3.62 14.99
C THR A 31 2.03 3.90 15.61
N ASN A 32 2.10 3.92 16.91
CA ASN A 32 3.34 4.08 17.67
C ASN A 32 4.03 2.71 17.86
N ASN A 33 4.41 2.05 16.76
CA ASN A 33 5.00 0.70 16.72
C ASN A 33 4.09 -0.44 17.21
N ASN A 34 2.76 -0.22 17.33
CA ASN A 34 1.79 -1.23 17.76
C ASN A 34 0.91 -1.77 16.61
N MET A 35 1.38 -1.65 15.38
CA MET A 35 0.64 -2.10 14.17
C MET A 35 0.12 -3.53 14.29
N THR A 36 0.97 -4.43 14.79
CA THR A 36 0.63 -5.85 14.95
C THR A 36 -0.55 -6.07 15.88
N ASP A 37 -0.66 -5.26 16.92
CA ASP A 37 -1.67 -5.45 17.97
C ASP A 37 -3.04 -4.93 17.54
N ILE A 38 -3.06 -3.84 16.76
CA ILE A 38 -4.31 -3.12 16.48
C ILE A 38 -5.00 -3.53 15.19
N VAL A 39 -4.25 -3.91 14.13
CA VAL A 39 -4.81 -4.02 12.78
C VAL A 39 -5.96 -5.02 12.68
N ILE A 40 -5.85 -6.18 13.33
CA ILE A 40 -6.92 -7.20 13.32
C ILE A 40 -8.16 -6.71 14.06
N GLU A 41 -7.98 -6.09 15.23
CA GLU A 41 -9.08 -5.50 16.00
C GLU A 41 -9.79 -4.41 15.20
N LYS A 42 -9.03 -3.52 14.54
CA LYS A 42 -9.62 -2.43 13.75
C LYS A 42 -10.35 -2.93 12.51
N ILE A 43 -9.86 -3.97 11.85
CA ILE A 43 -10.61 -4.64 10.78
C ILE A 43 -11.92 -5.21 11.31
N GLN A 44 -11.90 -5.89 12.46
CA GLN A 44 -13.11 -6.46 13.06
C GLN A 44 -14.12 -5.37 13.46
N THR A 45 -13.64 -4.30 14.06
CA THR A 45 -14.45 -3.13 14.44
C THR A 45 -15.09 -2.48 13.23
N LEU A 46 -14.30 -2.26 12.14
CA LEU A 46 -14.80 -1.66 10.90
C LEU A 46 -15.90 -2.52 10.27
N LEU A 47 -15.72 -3.84 10.23
CA LEU A 47 -16.72 -4.77 9.71
C LEU A 47 -17.99 -4.80 10.59
N ALA A 48 -17.83 -4.88 11.92
CA ALA A 48 -18.96 -4.94 12.86
C ALA A 48 -19.80 -3.66 12.83
N LYS A 49 -19.16 -2.49 12.83
CA LYS A 49 -19.82 -1.18 12.73
C LYS A 49 -20.71 -1.10 11.49
N ASN A 50 -20.28 -1.67 10.38
CA ASN A 50 -20.98 -1.67 9.10
C ASN A 50 -21.88 -2.90 8.90
N LYS A 51 -22.00 -3.77 9.91
CA LYS A 51 -22.80 -5.01 9.84
C LYS A 51 -22.37 -5.94 8.68
N VAL A 52 -21.09 -5.90 8.34
CA VAL A 52 -20.50 -6.72 7.27
C VAL A 52 -19.92 -7.99 7.86
N ASN A 53 -20.47 -9.15 7.47
CA ASN A 53 -19.86 -10.44 7.81
C ASN A 53 -18.56 -10.62 6.99
N LYS A 54 -17.54 -11.24 7.59
CA LYS A 54 -16.24 -11.54 6.94
C LYS A 54 -16.42 -12.26 5.60
N SER A 55 -17.38 -13.18 5.50
CA SER A 55 -17.70 -13.92 4.25
C SER A 55 -18.33 -13.06 3.14
N LYS A 56 -18.75 -11.83 3.45
CA LYS A 56 -19.30 -10.88 2.47
C LYS A 56 -18.22 -9.96 1.87
N VAL A 57 -17.01 -10.01 2.38
CA VAL A 57 -15.84 -9.39 1.74
C VAL A 57 -15.46 -10.27 0.55
N LYS A 58 -15.54 -9.73 -0.67
CA LYS A 58 -15.31 -10.47 -1.92
C LYS A 58 -13.90 -10.28 -2.48
N ALA A 59 -13.21 -9.24 -2.03
CA ALA A 59 -11.86 -8.93 -2.47
C ALA A 59 -11.09 -8.15 -1.40
N ILE A 60 -9.78 -8.41 -1.34
CA ILE A 60 -8.82 -7.65 -0.54
C ILE A 60 -7.96 -6.81 -1.48
N TYR A 61 -7.74 -5.56 -1.13
CA TYR A 61 -6.81 -4.63 -1.77
C TYR A 61 -5.69 -4.32 -0.79
N LEU A 62 -4.46 -4.62 -1.15
CA LEU A 62 -3.30 -4.56 -0.27
C LEU A 62 -2.20 -3.69 -0.86
N LEU A 63 -1.63 -2.78 -0.07
CA LEU A 63 -0.33 -2.20 -0.39
C LEU A 63 0.79 -3.13 0.10
N THR A 64 1.72 -3.47 -0.80
CA THR A 64 2.78 -4.46 -0.53
C THR A 64 4.09 -3.85 -0.02
N GLY A 65 4.16 -2.54 0.12
CA GLY A 65 5.41 -1.81 0.38
C GLY A 65 5.99 -1.19 -0.91
N PRO A 66 7.18 -0.61 -0.87
CA PRO A 66 8.09 -0.61 0.25
C PRO A 66 7.64 0.29 1.41
N GLY A 67 8.22 0.06 2.60
CA GLY A 67 7.92 0.83 3.79
C GLY A 67 8.44 0.16 5.07
N SER A 68 7.65 0.23 6.14
CA SER A 68 7.93 -0.45 7.40
C SER A 68 8.02 -1.96 7.21
N PHE A 69 9.12 -2.58 7.58
CA PHE A 69 9.33 -4.01 7.44
C PHE A 69 8.26 -4.84 8.20
N THR A 70 8.00 -4.49 9.44
CA THR A 70 6.96 -5.14 10.25
C THR A 70 5.57 -4.88 9.66
N GLY A 71 5.28 -3.62 9.31
CA GLY A 71 3.99 -3.24 8.77
C GLY A 71 3.67 -3.97 7.45
N CYS A 72 4.61 -4.02 6.50
CA CYS A 72 4.42 -4.75 5.24
C CYS A 72 4.09 -6.23 5.48
N ARG A 73 4.77 -6.89 6.45
CA ARG A 73 4.52 -8.29 6.79
C ARG A 73 3.15 -8.49 7.42
N VAL A 74 2.76 -7.64 8.34
CA VAL A 74 1.47 -7.75 9.05
C VAL A 74 0.31 -7.67 8.06
N GLY A 75 0.27 -6.62 7.24
CA GLY A 75 -0.78 -6.46 6.22
C GLY A 75 -0.79 -7.62 5.23
N PHE A 76 0.38 -8.06 4.80
CA PHE A 76 0.54 -9.16 3.87
C PHE A 76 -0.01 -10.47 4.43
N ILE A 77 0.41 -10.88 5.64
CA ILE A 77 -0.06 -12.11 6.28
C ILE A 77 -1.58 -12.09 6.46
N ILE A 78 -2.15 -10.97 6.89
CA ILE A 78 -3.60 -10.82 7.06
C ILE A 78 -4.32 -10.98 5.72
N ALA A 79 -3.87 -10.28 4.68
CA ALA A 79 -4.50 -10.32 3.36
C ALA A 79 -4.42 -11.71 2.74
N MET A 80 -3.27 -12.36 2.82
CA MET A 80 -3.03 -13.73 2.33
C MET A 80 -3.89 -14.76 3.04
N THR A 81 -3.89 -14.73 4.39
CA THR A 81 -4.70 -15.63 5.20
C THR A 81 -6.18 -15.47 4.86
N TRP A 82 -6.63 -14.22 4.74
CA TRP A 82 -8.02 -13.96 4.40
C TRP A 82 -8.38 -14.46 3.00
N ALA A 83 -7.54 -14.16 2.00
CA ALA A 83 -7.74 -14.62 0.63
C ALA A 83 -7.80 -16.15 0.56
N SER A 84 -6.90 -16.85 1.25
CA SER A 84 -6.87 -18.30 1.30
C SER A 84 -8.08 -18.92 2.03
N VAL A 85 -8.44 -18.41 3.21
CA VAL A 85 -9.50 -18.98 4.05
C VAL A 85 -10.89 -18.74 3.42
N TYR A 86 -11.15 -17.54 2.94
CA TYR A 86 -12.46 -17.18 2.40
C TYR A 86 -12.55 -17.32 0.88
N LYS A 87 -11.47 -17.74 0.19
CA LYS A 87 -11.40 -17.90 -1.26
C LYS A 87 -11.81 -16.63 -2.01
N VAL A 88 -11.36 -15.47 -1.52
CA VAL A 88 -11.65 -14.17 -2.11
C VAL A 88 -10.48 -13.68 -2.96
N LYS A 89 -10.77 -12.79 -3.89
CA LYS A 89 -9.73 -12.20 -4.76
C LYS A 89 -8.79 -11.30 -3.96
N LEU A 90 -7.50 -11.40 -4.27
CA LEU A 90 -6.47 -10.52 -3.74
C LEU A 90 -5.98 -9.59 -4.86
N TYR A 91 -5.92 -8.30 -4.58
CA TYR A 91 -5.38 -7.28 -5.45
C TYR A 91 -4.26 -6.53 -4.72
N ILE A 92 -3.16 -6.30 -5.40
CA ILE A 92 -1.97 -5.67 -4.80
C ILE A 92 -1.51 -4.46 -5.59
N MET A 93 -0.88 -3.53 -4.90
CA MET A 93 -0.16 -2.39 -5.49
C MET A 93 1.03 -2.03 -4.61
N ASN A 94 2.13 -1.57 -5.21
CA ASN A 94 3.24 -1.07 -4.41
C ASN A 94 2.99 0.36 -3.90
N SER A 95 3.57 0.67 -2.74
CA SER A 95 3.38 1.95 -2.05
C SER A 95 3.92 3.15 -2.82
N LEU A 96 4.98 2.97 -3.62
CA LEU A 96 5.54 4.03 -4.44
C LEU A 96 4.59 4.45 -5.57
N LEU A 97 3.93 3.50 -6.22
CA LEU A 97 2.93 3.81 -7.25
C LEU A 97 1.70 4.47 -6.62
N PHE A 98 1.24 3.95 -5.49
CA PHE A 98 0.02 4.40 -4.82
C PHE A 98 0.05 5.89 -4.43
N GLN A 99 1.18 6.42 -3.98
CA GLN A 99 1.23 7.84 -3.59
C GLN A 99 1.25 8.82 -4.78
N THR A 100 1.47 8.34 -6.02
CA THR A 100 1.49 9.21 -7.21
C THR A 100 0.08 9.67 -7.60
N LYS A 101 -0.02 10.71 -8.41
CA LYS A 101 -1.29 11.16 -8.97
C LYS A 101 -1.53 10.51 -10.32
N LYS A 102 -2.60 9.73 -10.45
CA LYS A 102 -2.96 9.01 -11.68
C LYS A 102 -1.79 8.21 -12.27
N GLY A 103 -1.03 7.54 -11.37
CA GLY A 103 0.12 6.73 -11.80
C GLY A 103 1.23 7.54 -12.48
N THR A 104 1.40 8.81 -12.15
CA THR A 104 2.42 9.66 -12.79
C THR A 104 3.16 10.49 -11.73
N GLY A 105 4.49 10.41 -11.73
CA GLY A 105 5.36 11.20 -10.85
C GLY A 105 6.61 10.48 -10.40
N ILE A 106 7.46 11.23 -9.72
CA ILE A 106 8.61 10.73 -8.96
C ILE A 106 8.12 10.41 -7.55
N SER A 107 8.21 9.15 -7.17
CA SER A 107 7.75 8.67 -5.88
C SER A 107 8.92 8.30 -4.99
N ILE A 108 8.94 8.82 -3.77
CA ILE A 108 10.04 8.67 -2.82
C ILE A 108 9.47 8.33 -1.45
N ILE A 109 10.09 7.35 -0.77
CA ILE A 109 9.77 6.98 0.61
C ILE A 109 11.09 6.87 1.40
N ASP A 110 11.13 7.41 2.60
CA ASP A 110 12.31 7.31 3.46
C ASP A 110 12.59 5.85 3.84
N ALA A 111 13.78 5.37 3.47
CA ALA A 111 14.22 4.00 3.77
C ALA A 111 15.10 3.92 5.02
N LYS A 112 15.28 5.04 5.76
CA LYS A 112 16.22 5.19 6.87
C LYS A 112 17.70 5.04 6.46
N SER A 113 18.61 5.35 7.37
CA SER A 113 20.07 5.17 7.16
C SER A 113 20.58 5.90 5.90
N ASN A 114 20.14 7.14 5.66
CA ASN A 114 20.51 7.96 4.50
C ASN A 114 20.19 7.31 3.13
N LYS A 115 19.17 6.47 3.08
CA LYS A 115 18.67 5.86 1.85
C LYS A 115 17.19 6.21 1.65
N LYS A 116 16.75 6.17 0.41
CA LYS A 116 15.35 6.33 0.02
C LYS A 116 14.94 5.21 -0.93
N PHE A 117 13.69 4.80 -0.79
CA PHE A 117 13.02 4.06 -1.85
C PHE A 117 12.56 5.06 -2.91
N ILE A 118 12.80 4.77 -4.16
CA ILE A 118 12.42 5.63 -5.29
C ILE A 118 11.87 4.80 -6.44
N ALA A 119 10.85 5.32 -7.11
CA ALA A 119 10.39 4.85 -8.41
C ALA A 119 9.85 6.05 -9.21
N ILE A 120 9.78 5.90 -10.53
CA ILE A 120 9.22 6.91 -11.42
C ILE A 120 8.21 6.24 -12.33
N TYR A 121 7.04 6.86 -12.41
CA TYR A 121 5.93 6.37 -13.20
C TYR A 121 5.41 7.44 -14.16
N GLU A 122 4.95 7.01 -15.32
CA GLU A 122 4.14 7.81 -16.24
C GLU A 122 2.94 6.97 -16.72
N LYS A 123 1.74 7.41 -16.38
CA LYS A 123 0.48 6.72 -16.74
C LYS A 123 0.54 5.23 -16.37
N TYR A 124 0.92 4.94 -15.11
CA TYR A 124 1.08 3.59 -14.54
C TYR A 124 2.23 2.74 -15.14
N ASN A 125 3.00 3.28 -16.09
CA ASN A 125 4.18 2.58 -16.63
C ASN A 125 5.42 2.99 -15.84
N GLU A 126 6.23 2.01 -15.48
CA GLU A 126 7.52 2.24 -14.83
C GLU A 126 8.51 2.88 -15.81
N LYS A 127 9.06 4.03 -15.43
CA LYS A 127 10.19 4.69 -16.10
C LYS A 127 11.48 4.47 -15.34
N PHE A 128 11.37 4.28 -14.05
CA PHE A 128 12.43 3.84 -13.17
C PHE A 128 11.82 2.88 -12.13
N SER A 129 12.28 1.66 -12.14
CA SER A 129 11.72 0.60 -11.27
C SER A 129 11.99 0.85 -9.79
N PRO A 130 11.11 0.39 -8.90
CA PRO A 130 11.29 0.50 -7.46
C PRO A 130 12.69 0.07 -7.01
N SER A 131 13.42 0.99 -6.39
CA SER A 131 14.83 0.79 -5.99
C SER A 131 15.10 1.45 -4.65
N ILE A 132 16.11 0.97 -3.93
CA ILE A 132 16.64 1.63 -2.73
C ILE A 132 18.00 2.23 -3.06
N LEU A 133 18.15 3.53 -2.84
CA LEU A 133 19.36 4.26 -3.21
C LEU A 133 19.81 5.22 -2.10
N PRO A 134 21.11 5.54 -2.00
CA PRO A 134 21.61 6.65 -1.19
C PRO A 134 20.96 7.99 -1.60
N ASN A 135 20.79 8.90 -0.66
CA ASN A 135 20.15 10.20 -0.91
C ASN A 135 20.78 10.98 -2.07
N PHE A 136 22.11 10.94 -2.19
CA PHE A 136 22.85 11.61 -3.26
C PHE A 136 22.45 11.11 -4.66
N ASP A 137 22.29 9.79 -4.81
CA ASP A 137 21.93 9.19 -6.10
C ASP A 137 20.47 9.51 -6.46
N VAL A 138 19.59 9.57 -5.46
CA VAL A 138 18.19 9.98 -5.64
C VAL A 138 18.10 11.39 -6.21
N GLU A 139 18.88 12.34 -5.69
CA GLU A 139 18.91 13.72 -6.21
C GLU A 139 19.33 13.78 -7.69
N ASN A 140 20.29 12.97 -8.10
CA ASN A 140 20.74 12.89 -9.49
C ASN A 140 19.65 12.34 -10.41
N ILE A 141 18.85 11.38 -9.92
CA ILE A 141 17.71 10.83 -10.67
C ILE A 141 16.60 11.87 -10.79
N ILE A 142 16.24 12.56 -9.70
CA ILE A 142 15.22 13.61 -9.72
C ILE A 142 15.53 14.69 -10.77
N LYS A 143 16.80 15.11 -10.88
CA LYS A 143 17.22 16.12 -11.87
C LYS A 143 16.96 15.69 -13.31
N LYS A 144 17.01 14.38 -13.61
CA LYS A 144 16.74 13.84 -14.97
C LYS A 144 15.25 13.86 -15.33
N TYR A 145 14.37 13.88 -14.32
CA TYR A 145 12.92 13.82 -14.47
C TYR A 145 12.21 15.06 -13.89
N ASN A 146 12.87 16.23 -14.02
CA ASN A 146 12.44 17.51 -13.44
C ASN A 146 11.09 18.03 -13.94
N ASN A 147 10.56 17.45 -15.00
CA ASN A 147 9.23 17.74 -15.54
C ASN A 147 8.09 16.99 -14.82
N LEU A 148 8.41 16.06 -13.92
CA LEU A 148 7.42 15.28 -13.18
C LEU A 148 7.25 15.81 -11.76
N ASN A 149 6.03 15.73 -11.25
CA ASN A 149 5.76 16.05 -9.86
C ASN A 149 6.41 15.04 -8.91
N LYS A 150 6.95 15.55 -7.80
CA LYS A 150 7.53 14.73 -6.73
C LYS A 150 6.48 14.45 -5.66
N TYR A 151 6.40 13.21 -5.22
CA TYR A 151 5.61 12.73 -4.10
C TYR A 151 6.55 12.06 -3.09
N GLU A 152 6.51 12.49 -1.84
CA GLU A 152 7.46 12.06 -0.82
C GLU A 152 6.73 11.73 0.48
N ASP A 153 6.97 10.54 1.04
CA ASP A 153 6.51 10.06 2.34
C ASP A 153 5.01 10.27 2.61
N TYR A 154 4.19 10.18 1.57
CA TYR A 154 2.75 10.43 1.62
C TYR A 154 2.36 11.83 2.14
N MET A 155 3.25 12.81 2.03
CA MET A 155 2.93 14.18 2.41
C MET A 155 1.77 14.71 1.56
N ASN A 156 0.76 15.27 2.25
CA ASN A 156 -0.45 15.82 1.62
C ASN A 156 -1.24 14.81 0.75
N VAL A 157 -1.14 13.51 1.05
CA VAL A 157 -1.91 12.46 0.38
C VAL A 157 -3.14 12.13 1.21
N ASP A 158 -4.31 12.29 0.61
CA ASP A 158 -5.54 11.65 1.13
C ASP A 158 -5.53 10.19 0.67
N PHE A 159 -5.32 9.27 1.62
CA PHE A 159 -5.24 7.85 1.35
C PHE A 159 -6.49 7.29 0.70
N PHE A 160 -7.64 7.80 1.08
CA PHE A 160 -8.92 7.25 0.62
C PHE A 160 -9.31 7.80 -0.74
N GLU A 161 -8.96 9.05 -1.04
CA GLU A 161 -9.04 9.59 -2.40
C GLU A 161 -8.12 8.80 -3.35
N LYS A 162 -6.88 8.54 -2.93
CA LYS A 162 -5.92 7.73 -3.68
C LYS A 162 -6.38 6.30 -3.90
N LEU A 163 -6.99 5.68 -2.89
CA LEU A 163 -7.56 4.35 -3.06
C LEU A 163 -8.56 4.30 -4.22
N ILE A 164 -9.47 5.26 -4.27
CA ILE A 164 -10.47 5.30 -5.35
C ILE A 164 -9.83 5.62 -6.69
N GLU A 165 -8.87 6.56 -6.73
CA GLU A 165 -8.13 6.92 -7.94
C GLU A 165 -7.41 5.71 -8.56
N HIS A 166 -6.84 4.84 -7.73
CA HIS A 166 -6.02 3.71 -8.17
C HIS A 166 -6.75 2.37 -8.22
N LEU A 167 -7.99 2.29 -7.76
CA LEU A 167 -8.67 1.02 -7.48
C LEU A 167 -8.66 0.03 -8.66
N GLU A 168 -8.80 0.53 -9.89
CA GLU A 168 -8.81 -0.28 -11.11
C GLU A 168 -7.41 -0.67 -11.60
N HIS A 169 -6.37 -0.09 -11.00
CA HIS A 169 -4.96 -0.34 -11.36
C HIS A 169 -4.24 -1.29 -10.39
N PHE A 170 -4.93 -1.76 -9.34
CA PHE A 170 -4.40 -2.83 -8.52
C PHE A 170 -4.33 -4.12 -9.34
N GLN A 171 -3.22 -4.83 -9.24
CA GLN A 171 -3.01 -6.08 -9.95
C GLN A 171 -3.67 -7.23 -9.21
N GLN A 172 -4.52 -8.00 -9.90
CA GLN A 172 -5.08 -9.21 -9.32
C GLN A 172 -3.98 -10.27 -9.21
N VAL A 173 -3.91 -10.88 -8.04
CA VAL A 173 -3.03 -12.02 -7.76
C VAL A 173 -3.75 -13.29 -8.17
N GLU A 174 -3.18 -14.05 -9.09
CA GLU A 174 -3.73 -15.33 -9.54
C GLU A 174 -3.48 -16.44 -8.50
N ASN A 175 -2.24 -16.53 -8.02
CA ASN A 175 -1.86 -17.47 -6.99
C ASN A 175 -1.31 -16.72 -5.76
N PRO A 176 -2.11 -16.59 -4.69
CA PRO A 176 -1.67 -15.94 -3.46
C PRO A 176 -0.36 -16.51 -2.89
N ASP A 177 -0.13 -17.81 -2.98
CA ASP A 177 1.03 -18.47 -2.39
C ASP A 177 2.38 -18.09 -3.05
N THR A 178 2.35 -17.42 -4.21
CA THR A 178 3.55 -16.98 -4.92
C THR A 178 3.88 -15.50 -4.72
N VAL A 179 3.07 -14.76 -3.98
CA VAL A 179 3.27 -13.33 -3.75
C VAL A 179 4.12 -13.12 -2.51
N GLU A 180 5.02 -12.15 -2.60
CA GLU A 180 5.82 -11.69 -1.47
C GLU A 180 5.65 -10.17 -1.29
N PRO A 181 5.84 -9.65 -0.06
CA PRO A 181 5.96 -8.20 0.14
C PRO A 181 7.13 -7.65 -0.70
N LEU A 182 6.99 -6.43 -1.17
CA LEU A 182 8.06 -5.77 -1.93
C LEU A 182 9.22 -5.40 -1.00
N TYR A 183 10.17 -6.31 -0.85
CA TYR A 183 11.39 -6.11 -0.09
C TYR A 183 12.47 -5.52 -1.00
N LEU A 184 12.76 -4.22 -0.83
CA LEU A 184 13.88 -3.55 -1.48
C LEU A 184 15.10 -3.43 -0.54
N LYS A 185 14.98 -3.90 0.68
CA LYS A 185 16.07 -4.05 1.67
C LYS A 185 16.31 -5.51 1.96
N GLU A 186 17.57 -5.92 1.96
CA GLU A 186 17.93 -7.19 2.59
C GLU A 186 17.63 -7.13 4.09
N PRO A 187 17.19 -8.24 4.71
CA PRO A 187 17.07 -8.33 6.16
C PRO A 187 18.42 -7.97 6.80
N ILE A 188 18.41 -7.18 7.84
CA ILE A 188 19.61 -6.93 8.65
C ILE A 188 19.98 -8.29 9.25
N GLN A 189 21.15 -8.80 8.86
CA GLN A 189 21.76 -9.99 9.46
C GLN A 189 22.19 -9.68 10.90
#